data_64116bf50a9c339f21577e54123f8b28
#
_entry.id   64116bf50a9c339f21577e54123f8b28
#
_cell.length_a   1.000
_cell.length_b   1.000
_cell.length_c   1.000
_cell.angle_alpha   90.00
_cell.angle_beta   90.00
_cell.angle_gamma   90.00
#
_symmetry.space_group_name_H-M   'P 1'
#
loop_
_entity.id
_entity.type
_entity.pdbx_description
1 polymer ?
#
loop_
_entity_poly.entity_id
_entity_poly.type
_entity_poly.pdbx_seq_one_letter_code
_entity_poly.pdbx_strand_id
1 'polypeptide(L)'
;MNPRLILPLSLLLLTNPQILAKDEASSAALPYQVLTSMENGTEIRNGGYGSAMTAHPHLADHFYALTDRGPNAKYQGPEGKGKIFPTPEYTPRIGLFSFTNGEVNQVKEILLKDPNGKLISGLPNPKGMGDTGEVAYANDKSVLKADPFGLDSEGLVALKDGSFWVSDEYGPHIVHYSATGVELERVNPFGTGTGGRKLPAVLANRRANRGMEGLAISPDEKVLFGIMQSTLYNPSKKTISNKNLTRIVSFDIASGKTKQYLYQQEAHNLSNSEIVALNQQQFLVIERDGGFAGASGKKQAKYKRIYQIDLSQATDVSGDVDAELGLTFAGKTLEQMSWQELAQQGIKPVTKTLANDLLVDLPSPYPHDKLEGLWLRADNQLAVLNDDDFAVAAKGEHVIQKILPANQTIDRNTLYLLKGR
;
A
#
# COMPACT_ATOMS: atom_id res chain seq x y z
N MET A 1 86.48 19.53 19.45
CA MET A 1 85.38 18.80 20.11
C MET A 1 84.10 19.59 19.97
N ASN A 2 83.27 19.26 19.00
CA ASN A 2 81.97 19.92 18.76
C ASN A 2 80.84 19.12 19.39
N PRO A 3 79.93 19.70 20.17
CA PRO A 3 78.76 19.01 20.70
C PRO A 3 77.64 19.04 19.58
N ARG A 4 77.14 17.87 19.30
CA ARG A 4 75.97 17.67 18.43
C ARG A 4 74.71 18.02 19.20
N LEU A 5 73.94 18.96 18.61
CA LEU A 5 72.60 19.29 19.10
C LEU A 5 71.61 18.25 18.52
N ILE A 6 70.89 17.55 19.43
CA ILE A 6 69.81 16.64 19.06
C ILE A 6 68.50 17.43 19.23
N LEU A 7 67.78 17.68 18.12
CA LEU A 7 66.40 18.20 18.16
C LEU A 7 65.42 17.02 18.31
N PRO A 8 64.42 17.12 19.18
CA PRO A 8 63.35 16.13 19.24
C PRO A 8 62.33 16.36 18.11
N LEU A 9 62.09 15.33 17.35
CA LEU A 9 61.06 15.27 16.32
C LEU A 9 59.69 15.08 16.99
N SER A 10 58.90 16.16 17.07
CA SER A 10 57.53 16.10 17.59
C SER A 10 56.60 15.51 16.53
N LEU A 11 56.10 14.29 16.78
CA LEU A 11 55.12 13.62 15.97
C LEU A 11 53.75 14.25 16.23
N LEU A 12 53.25 15.10 15.32
CA LEU A 12 51.86 15.59 15.33
C LEU A 12 50.94 14.47 14.90
N LEU A 13 50.24 13.85 15.85
CA LEU A 13 49.10 12.99 15.60
C LEU A 13 47.92 13.86 15.11
N LEU A 14 47.70 13.86 13.82
CA LEU A 14 46.46 14.38 13.23
C LEU A 14 45.34 13.41 13.57
N THR A 15 44.60 13.69 14.64
CA THR A 15 43.30 13.03 14.90
C THR A 15 42.30 13.61 13.93
N ASN A 16 41.95 12.84 12.88
CA ASN A 16 40.76 13.10 12.07
C ASN A 16 39.55 13.00 13.01
N PRO A 17 38.73 14.04 13.15
CA PRO A 17 37.43 13.88 13.77
C PRO A 17 36.59 13.05 12.82
N GLN A 18 36.38 11.76 13.11
CA GLN A 18 35.26 11.04 12.54
C GLN A 18 34.02 11.79 13.03
N ILE A 19 33.40 12.53 12.10
CA ILE A 19 32.03 13.01 12.28
C ILE A 19 31.18 11.75 12.27
N LEU A 20 30.86 11.26 13.46
CA LEU A 20 29.75 10.33 13.64
C LEU A 20 28.51 11.06 13.13
N ALA A 21 28.07 10.75 11.91
CA ALA A 21 26.77 11.14 11.44
C ALA A 21 25.77 10.59 12.46
N LYS A 22 25.10 11.47 13.17
CA LYS A 22 23.97 11.12 14.00
C LYS A 22 22.91 10.54 13.06
N ASP A 23 22.61 9.26 13.18
CA ASP A 23 21.43 8.62 12.62
C ASP A 23 20.17 9.22 13.28
N GLU A 24 19.81 10.42 12.88
CA GLU A 24 18.51 11.00 13.22
C GLU A 24 17.51 10.45 12.22
N ALA A 25 16.43 9.87 12.74
CA ALA A 25 15.27 9.55 11.93
C ALA A 25 14.85 10.84 11.21
N SER A 26 15.03 10.88 9.90
CA SER A 26 14.74 12.04 9.08
C SER A 26 13.40 11.86 8.39
N SER A 27 12.68 12.94 8.18
CA SER A 27 11.48 12.96 7.37
C SER A 27 11.62 14.01 6.27
N ALA A 28 11.09 13.69 5.09
CA ALA A 28 11.07 14.60 3.95
C ALA A 28 9.71 14.55 3.26
N ALA A 29 9.16 15.72 2.98
CA ALA A 29 7.88 15.79 2.27
C ALA A 29 8.08 15.60 0.77
N LEU A 30 7.14 14.90 0.13
CA LEU A 30 7.10 14.81 -1.31
C LEU A 30 6.57 16.12 -1.92
N PRO A 31 7.06 16.52 -3.09
CA PRO A 31 6.55 17.67 -3.83
C PRO A 31 5.13 17.39 -4.34
N TYR A 32 4.32 18.43 -4.46
CA TYR A 32 2.99 18.39 -5.08
C TYR A 32 2.70 19.68 -5.84
N GLN A 33 1.67 19.63 -6.68
CA GLN A 33 1.10 20.78 -7.38
C GLN A 33 -0.39 20.90 -7.05
N VAL A 34 -0.89 22.12 -6.99
CA VAL A 34 -2.33 22.36 -6.87
C VAL A 34 -2.95 22.27 -8.26
N LEU A 35 -3.87 21.31 -8.44
CA LEU A 35 -4.60 21.11 -9.70
C LEU A 35 -5.73 22.13 -9.85
N THR A 36 -6.49 22.33 -8.79
CA THR A 36 -7.60 23.29 -8.72
C THR A 36 -7.92 23.61 -7.26
N SER A 37 -8.81 24.55 -7.03
CA SER A 37 -9.36 24.87 -5.70
C SER A 37 -10.87 24.80 -5.72
N MET A 38 -11.46 24.27 -4.66
CA MET A 38 -12.91 24.30 -4.44
C MET A 38 -13.35 25.71 -4.05
N GLU A 39 -14.64 26.04 -4.21
CA GLU A 39 -15.21 27.35 -3.82
C GLU A 39 -14.96 27.73 -2.35
N ASN A 40 -14.85 26.73 -1.47
CA ASN A 40 -14.56 26.93 -0.05
C ASN A 40 -13.05 27.08 0.25
N GLY A 41 -12.21 27.21 -0.77
CA GLY A 41 -10.75 27.36 -0.64
C GLY A 41 -9.98 26.08 -0.43
N THR A 42 -10.62 24.88 -0.47
CA THR A 42 -9.92 23.59 -0.37
C THR A 42 -9.07 23.37 -1.62
N GLU A 43 -7.78 23.17 -1.45
CA GLU A 43 -6.85 22.81 -2.54
C GLU A 43 -7.03 21.35 -2.93
N ILE A 44 -7.14 21.09 -4.22
CA ILE A 44 -7.07 19.75 -4.82
C ILE A 44 -5.69 19.59 -5.42
N ARG A 45 -4.93 18.65 -4.90
CA ARG A 45 -3.50 18.44 -5.23
C ARG A 45 -3.30 17.23 -6.13
N ASN A 46 -2.19 17.17 -6.86
CA ASN A 46 -1.77 15.98 -7.61
C ASN A 46 -0.90 15.01 -6.79
N GLY A 47 -0.72 15.25 -5.48
CA GLY A 47 -0.01 14.36 -4.56
C GLY A 47 -0.67 12.99 -4.45
N GLY A 48 -0.78 12.44 -3.24
CA GLY A 48 -1.42 11.14 -3.02
C GLY A 48 -0.55 9.95 -3.40
N TYR A 49 0.78 10.11 -3.47
CA TYR A 49 1.73 9.03 -3.79
C TYR A 49 1.96 8.05 -2.63
N GLY A 50 1.06 8.03 -1.67
CA GLY A 50 1.24 7.28 -0.44
C GLY A 50 0.72 5.85 -0.45
N SER A 51 -0.06 5.44 -1.45
CA SER A 51 -0.71 4.13 -1.46
C SER A 51 0.26 2.96 -1.55
N ALA A 52 1.37 3.10 -2.27
CA ALA A 52 2.46 2.12 -2.29
C ALA A 52 3.81 2.76 -2.54
N MET A 53 4.87 2.05 -2.15
CA MET A 53 6.24 2.44 -2.45
C MET A 53 7.11 1.22 -2.71
N THR A 54 7.94 1.28 -3.77
CA THR A 54 8.88 0.21 -4.09
C THR A 54 10.24 0.75 -4.50
N ALA A 55 11.31 -0.04 -4.24
CA ALA A 55 12.66 0.33 -4.66
C ALA A 55 12.78 0.44 -6.18
N HIS A 56 13.59 1.38 -6.67
CA HIS A 56 14.01 1.35 -8.06
C HIS A 56 15.00 0.19 -8.26
N PRO A 57 14.81 -0.72 -9.24
CA PRO A 57 15.60 -1.94 -9.36
C PRO A 57 17.09 -1.72 -9.67
N HIS A 58 17.48 -0.53 -10.13
CA HIS A 58 18.86 -0.23 -10.55
C HIS A 58 19.50 0.99 -9.88
N LEU A 59 18.72 1.83 -9.18
CA LEU A 59 19.20 3.09 -8.58
C LEU A 59 18.91 3.07 -7.06
N ALA A 60 19.96 2.96 -6.26
CA ALA A 60 19.86 2.75 -4.81
C ALA A 60 19.09 3.85 -4.05
N ASP A 61 19.26 5.11 -4.48
CA ASP A 61 18.63 6.28 -3.83
C ASP A 61 17.32 6.70 -4.52
N HIS A 62 16.73 5.81 -5.34
CA HIS A 62 15.47 6.08 -6.03
C HIS A 62 14.40 5.07 -5.63
N PHE A 63 13.18 5.54 -5.61
CA PHE A 63 12.00 4.72 -5.37
C PHE A 63 10.85 5.13 -6.29
N TYR A 64 9.98 4.19 -6.56
CA TYR A 64 8.68 4.47 -7.16
C TYR A 64 7.63 4.56 -6.07
N ALA A 65 6.66 5.44 -6.26
CA ALA A 65 5.49 5.58 -5.42
C ALA A 65 4.23 5.68 -6.26
N LEU A 66 3.11 5.17 -5.74
CA LEU A 66 1.84 5.02 -6.45
C LEU A 66 0.78 5.92 -5.83
N THR A 67 -0.10 6.47 -6.66
CA THR A 67 -1.31 7.13 -6.20
C THR A 67 -2.49 6.16 -6.25
N ASP A 68 -3.49 6.36 -5.38
CA ASP A 68 -4.77 5.68 -5.43
C ASP A 68 -5.69 6.22 -6.57
N ARG A 69 -6.99 6.08 -6.40
CA ARG A 69 -8.06 6.53 -7.32
C ARG A 69 -8.13 8.04 -7.53
N GLY A 70 -7.36 8.83 -6.82
CA GLY A 70 -7.38 10.29 -6.90
C GLY A 70 -8.25 10.98 -5.83
N PRO A 71 -8.25 12.32 -5.83
CA PRO A 71 -8.96 13.10 -4.83
C PRO A 71 -10.44 12.70 -4.74
N ASN A 72 -10.89 12.31 -3.55
CA ASN A 72 -12.26 11.90 -3.32
C ASN A 72 -12.71 12.15 -1.88
N ALA A 73 -14.00 12.32 -1.67
CA ALA A 73 -14.58 12.50 -0.34
C ALA A 73 -15.91 11.74 -0.20
N LYS A 74 -16.17 11.18 0.99
CA LYS A 74 -17.42 10.47 1.27
C LYS A 74 -18.62 11.39 1.07
N TYR A 75 -19.66 10.87 0.41
CA TYR A 75 -20.88 11.60 0.13
C TYR A 75 -22.11 10.67 0.18
N GLN A 76 -23.22 11.21 0.68
CA GLN A 76 -24.52 10.57 0.62
C GLN A 76 -25.37 11.34 -0.37
N GLY A 77 -25.43 10.87 -1.62
CA GLY A 77 -26.18 11.52 -2.68
C GLY A 77 -27.56 10.91 -2.92
N PRO A 78 -28.32 11.47 -3.88
CA PRO A 78 -29.67 11.01 -4.23
C PRO A 78 -29.73 9.54 -4.65
N GLU A 79 -28.74 9.09 -5.43
CA GLU A 79 -28.67 7.70 -5.95
C GLU A 79 -28.01 6.72 -4.96
N GLY A 80 -27.62 7.19 -3.77
CA GLY A 80 -27.05 6.35 -2.73
C GLY A 80 -25.75 6.85 -2.14
N LYS A 81 -25.19 6.01 -1.27
CA LYS A 81 -23.89 6.24 -0.63
C LYS A 81 -22.76 6.09 -1.64
N GLY A 82 -21.84 7.03 -1.62
CA GLY A 82 -20.69 6.99 -2.53
C GLY A 82 -19.62 8.02 -2.19
N LYS A 83 -18.99 8.53 -3.23
CA LYS A 83 -17.88 9.49 -3.16
C LYS A 83 -18.07 10.63 -4.16
N ILE A 84 -17.70 11.86 -3.78
CA ILE A 84 -17.48 12.96 -4.71
C ILE A 84 -16.02 12.86 -5.19
N PHE A 85 -15.84 12.99 -6.51
CA PHE A 85 -14.55 13.07 -7.18
C PHE A 85 -14.38 14.50 -7.72
N PRO A 86 -13.63 15.39 -7.04
CA PRO A 86 -13.41 16.77 -7.49
C PRO A 86 -12.75 16.89 -8.87
N THR A 87 -11.95 15.92 -9.23
CA THR A 87 -11.24 15.79 -10.51
C THR A 87 -11.48 14.37 -11.07
N PRO A 88 -12.68 14.07 -11.60
CA PRO A 88 -13.04 12.72 -12.03
C PRO A 88 -12.20 12.19 -13.20
N GLU A 89 -11.52 13.09 -13.92
CA GLU A 89 -10.54 12.78 -14.96
C GLU A 89 -9.15 12.42 -14.41
N TYR A 90 -8.95 12.47 -13.09
CA TYR A 90 -7.68 12.11 -12.48
C TYR A 90 -7.28 10.68 -12.89
N THR A 91 -6.05 10.55 -13.37
CA THR A 91 -5.47 9.25 -13.75
C THR A 91 -4.51 8.79 -12.66
N PRO A 92 -4.73 7.59 -12.06
CA PRO A 92 -3.76 6.94 -11.19
C PRO A 92 -2.40 6.86 -11.89
N ARG A 93 -1.32 7.02 -11.11
CA ARG A 93 0.02 7.17 -11.68
C ARG A 93 1.12 6.66 -10.78
N ILE A 94 2.24 6.34 -11.40
CA ILE A 94 3.49 5.96 -10.74
C ILE A 94 4.45 7.15 -10.84
N GLY A 95 4.93 7.65 -9.69
CA GLY A 95 5.99 8.65 -9.61
C GLY A 95 7.34 7.99 -9.38
N LEU A 96 8.37 8.41 -10.12
CA LEU A 96 9.77 8.12 -9.78
C LEU A 96 10.33 9.28 -8.96
N PHE A 97 10.89 8.97 -7.81
CA PHE A 97 11.50 9.93 -6.90
C PHE A 97 12.93 9.56 -6.59
N SER A 98 13.77 10.57 -6.34
CA SER A 98 15.07 10.42 -5.72
C SER A 98 15.02 10.94 -4.29
N PHE A 99 15.75 10.26 -3.39
CA PHE A 99 15.96 10.73 -2.01
C PHE A 99 17.45 10.90 -1.77
N THR A 100 17.90 12.14 -1.72
CA THR A 100 19.31 12.50 -1.53
C THR A 100 19.44 13.69 -0.59
N ASN A 101 20.42 13.67 0.30
CA ASN A 101 20.70 14.76 1.25
C ASN A 101 19.48 15.17 2.11
N GLY A 102 18.60 14.22 2.42
CA GLY A 102 17.39 14.48 3.22
C GLY A 102 16.23 15.12 2.46
N GLU A 103 16.30 15.20 1.13
CA GLU A 103 15.28 15.78 0.25
C GLU A 103 14.72 14.76 -0.73
N VAL A 104 13.41 14.83 -0.98
CA VAL A 104 12.71 14.05 -2.01
C VAL A 104 12.45 14.92 -3.22
N ASN A 105 12.91 14.47 -4.40
CA ASN A 105 12.66 15.14 -5.66
C ASN A 105 11.94 14.22 -6.64
N GLN A 106 10.88 14.71 -7.28
CA GLN A 106 10.19 13.99 -8.34
C GLN A 106 11.01 14.03 -9.63
N VAL A 107 11.35 12.86 -10.16
CA VAL A 107 12.17 12.70 -11.37
C VAL A 107 11.29 12.51 -12.60
N LYS A 108 10.22 11.70 -12.46
CA LYS A 108 9.34 11.32 -13.57
C LYS A 108 7.96 10.96 -13.07
N GLU A 109 6.96 11.07 -13.93
CA GLU A 109 5.60 10.62 -13.72
C GLU A 109 5.18 9.69 -14.86
N ILE A 110 4.48 8.60 -14.56
CA ILE A 110 3.99 7.60 -15.50
C ILE A 110 2.49 7.44 -15.27
N LEU A 111 1.69 7.97 -16.17
CA LEU A 111 0.22 7.85 -16.13
C LEU A 111 -0.22 6.47 -16.57
N LEU A 112 -1.13 5.85 -15.83
CA LEU A 112 -1.66 4.53 -16.15
C LEU A 112 -2.68 4.61 -17.29
N LYS A 113 -2.65 3.60 -18.17
CA LYS A 113 -3.41 3.56 -19.42
C LYS A 113 -4.01 2.18 -19.63
N ASP A 114 -5.14 2.13 -20.32
CA ASP A 114 -5.74 0.90 -20.81
C ASP A 114 -4.87 0.22 -21.90
N PRO A 115 -5.21 -0.99 -22.37
CA PRO A 115 -4.43 -1.68 -23.41
C PRO A 115 -4.33 -0.94 -24.73
N ASN A 116 -5.21 0.05 -24.99
CA ASN A 116 -5.20 0.86 -26.20
C ASN A 116 -4.40 2.17 -26.03
N GLY A 117 -3.79 2.39 -24.85
CA GLY A 117 -3.01 3.60 -24.54
C GLY A 117 -3.86 4.80 -24.12
N LYS A 118 -5.18 4.63 -23.88
CA LYS A 118 -6.04 5.67 -23.31
C LYS A 118 -5.85 5.74 -21.80
N LEU A 119 -5.78 6.95 -21.25
CA LEU A 119 -5.70 7.18 -19.80
C LEU A 119 -6.90 6.55 -19.08
N ILE A 120 -6.64 5.83 -17.99
CA ILE A 120 -7.68 5.31 -17.09
C ILE A 120 -8.02 6.35 -16.03
N SER A 121 -9.12 6.13 -15.31
CA SER A 121 -9.52 6.95 -14.15
C SER A 121 -9.47 6.14 -12.85
N GLY A 122 -9.65 6.84 -11.72
CA GLY A 122 -9.88 6.18 -10.42
C GLY A 122 -11.36 5.91 -10.14
N LEU A 123 -12.23 5.93 -11.15
CA LEU A 123 -13.65 5.66 -10.96
C LEU A 123 -13.92 4.15 -10.81
N PRO A 124 -14.96 3.76 -10.03
CA PRO A 124 -15.28 2.36 -9.80
C PRO A 124 -15.56 1.59 -11.10
N ASN A 125 -15.25 0.30 -11.06
CA ASN A 125 -15.53 -0.60 -12.17
C ASN A 125 -17.04 -0.88 -12.33
N PRO A 126 -17.50 -1.28 -13.53
CA PRO A 126 -18.85 -1.74 -13.76
C PRO A 126 -19.19 -3.00 -12.95
N LYS A 127 -20.49 -3.24 -12.77
CA LYS A 127 -21.00 -4.45 -12.11
C LYS A 127 -20.43 -5.72 -12.76
N GLY A 128 -19.96 -6.64 -11.91
CA GLY A 128 -19.36 -7.91 -12.35
C GLY A 128 -17.89 -7.81 -12.75
N MET A 129 -17.28 -6.63 -12.64
CA MET A 129 -15.86 -6.41 -12.94
C MET A 129 -15.06 -5.90 -11.71
N GLY A 130 -15.65 -5.96 -10.52
CA GLY A 130 -15.03 -5.46 -9.30
C GLY A 130 -15.69 -4.21 -8.72
N ASP A 131 -16.95 -3.95 -9.07
CA ASP A 131 -17.73 -2.85 -8.51
C ASP A 131 -17.78 -2.92 -6.97
N THR A 132 -17.75 -1.76 -6.35
CA THR A 132 -17.80 -1.61 -4.88
C THR A 132 -19.20 -1.35 -4.35
N GLY A 133 -20.17 -1.09 -5.23
CA GLY A 133 -21.51 -0.60 -4.90
C GLY A 133 -21.52 0.86 -4.43
N GLU A 134 -20.38 1.57 -4.49
CA GLU A 134 -20.31 3.01 -4.25
C GLU A 134 -20.73 3.78 -5.50
N VAL A 135 -21.52 4.84 -5.33
CA VAL A 135 -21.87 5.75 -6.42
C VAL A 135 -20.78 6.82 -6.56
N ALA A 136 -20.26 6.98 -7.76
CA ALA A 136 -19.32 8.07 -8.05
C ALA A 136 -20.08 9.33 -8.47
N TYR A 137 -19.81 10.46 -7.80
CA TYR A 137 -20.43 11.76 -8.05
C TYR A 137 -19.40 12.78 -8.50
N ALA A 138 -19.78 13.64 -9.44
CA ALA A 138 -19.03 14.85 -9.76
C ALA A 138 -19.30 15.98 -8.73
N ASN A 139 -18.62 17.11 -8.86
CA ASN A 139 -18.82 18.28 -7.97
C ASN A 139 -20.26 18.83 -8.04
N ASP A 140 -20.89 18.78 -9.20
CA ASP A 140 -22.28 19.19 -9.41
C ASP A 140 -23.31 18.16 -8.92
N LYS A 141 -22.84 17.06 -8.29
CA LYS A 141 -23.63 15.94 -7.77
C LYS A 141 -24.24 15.02 -8.85
N SER A 142 -23.92 15.20 -10.10
CA SER A 142 -24.27 14.25 -11.16
C SER A 142 -23.52 12.94 -10.96
N VAL A 143 -24.14 11.83 -11.40
CA VAL A 143 -23.54 10.50 -11.33
C VAL A 143 -22.55 10.30 -12.48
N LEU A 144 -21.34 9.91 -12.14
CA LEU A 144 -20.28 9.58 -13.09
C LEU A 144 -20.43 8.14 -13.60
N LYS A 145 -20.01 7.90 -14.82
CA LYS A 145 -19.97 6.55 -15.40
C LYS A 145 -18.82 5.74 -14.80
N ALA A 146 -19.08 4.45 -14.57
CA ALA A 146 -18.04 3.50 -14.20
C ALA A 146 -16.96 3.37 -15.30
N ASP A 147 -15.73 3.13 -14.90
CA ASP A 147 -14.59 2.89 -15.79
C ASP A 147 -14.21 1.40 -15.75
N PRO A 148 -14.33 0.65 -16.87
CA PRO A 148 -13.92 -0.76 -16.92
C PRO A 148 -12.46 -1.01 -16.59
N PHE A 149 -11.60 -0.03 -16.81
CA PHE A 149 -10.17 -0.06 -16.51
C PHE A 149 -9.79 0.75 -15.25
N GLY A 150 -10.78 1.38 -14.59
CA GLY A 150 -10.57 2.16 -13.39
C GLY A 150 -9.89 1.35 -12.29
N LEU A 151 -9.06 2.01 -11.48
CA LEU A 151 -8.33 1.41 -10.36
C LEU A 151 -8.41 2.29 -9.12
N ASP A 152 -8.52 1.63 -7.98
CA ASP A 152 -8.13 2.11 -6.68
C ASP A 152 -6.79 1.44 -6.33
N SER A 153 -5.72 1.95 -6.92
CA SER A 153 -4.41 1.30 -6.95
C SER A 153 -3.69 1.42 -5.61
N GLU A 154 -3.24 0.29 -5.03
CA GLU A 154 -2.78 0.23 -3.63
C GLU A 154 -1.47 -0.55 -3.42
N GLY A 155 -1.00 -1.31 -4.39
CA GLY A 155 0.29 -2.02 -4.29
C GLY A 155 1.11 -1.87 -5.57
N LEU A 156 2.43 -1.82 -5.45
CA LEU A 156 3.34 -1.54 -6.56
C LEU A 156 4.59 -2.40 -6.53
N VAL A 157 4.90 -3.01 -7.65
CA VAL A 157 6.19 -3.67 -7.91
C VAL A 157 6.82 -3.10 -9.18
N ALA A 158 8.10 -2.74 -9.14
CA ALA A 158 8.90 -2.37 -10.29
C ALA A 158 9.84 -3.51 -10.67
N LEU A 159 9.82 -3.93 -11.94
CA LEU A 159 10.66 -5.00 -12.47
C LEU A 159 11.95 -4.44 -13.11
N LYS A 160 12.95 -5.32 -13.21
CA LYS A 160 14.26 -4.96 -13.83
C LYS A 160 14.16 -4.59 -15.31
N ASP A 161 13.12 -5.06 -16.01
CA ASP A 161 12.85 -4.70 -17.40
C ASP A 161 12.18 -3.33 -17.56
N GLY A 162 11.85 -2.66 -16.44
CA GLY A 162 11.20 -1.36 -16.38
C GLY A 162 9.68 -1.43 -16.37
N SER A 163 9.07 -2.62 -16.44
CA SER A 163 7.64 -2.80 -16.32
C SER A 163 7.19 -2.81 -14.85
N PHE A 164 5.87 -2.77 -14.60
CA PHE A 164 5.30 -2.67 -13.26
C PHE A 164 4.15 -3.65 -13.08
N TRP A 165 3.98 -4.15 -11.84
CA TRP A 165 2.73 -4.76 -11.41
C TRP A 165 2.08 -3.88 -10.35
N VAL A 166 0.76 -3.71 -10.49
CA VAL A 166 -0.06 -2.88 -9.59
C VAL A 166 -1.22 -3.73 -9.07
N SER A 167 -1.46 -3.72 -7.75
CA SER A 167 -2.68 -4.28 -7.16
C SER A 167 -3.70 -3.18 -6.87
N ASP A 168 -4.95 -3.57 -6.61
CA ASP A 168 -6.04 -2.63 -6.39
C ASP A 168 -7.08 -3.12 -5.37
N GLU A 169 -7.79 -2.17 -4.77
CA GLU A 169 -8.86 -2.42 -3.81
C GLU A 169 -10.22 -2.77 -4.45
N TYR A 170 -10.47 -2.36 -5.68
CA TYR A 170 -11.78 -2.56 -6.31
C TYR A 170 -12.07 -4.03 -6.58
N GLY A 171 -11.23 -4.71 -7.35
CA GLY A 171 -11.45 -6.08 -7.80
C GLY A 171 -11.43 -7.17 -6.72
N PRO A 172 -10.31 -7.64 -6.16
CA PRO A 172 -8.97 -7.14 -6.44
C PRO A 172 -8.50 -7.43 -7.86
N HIS A 173 -7.79 -6.49 -8.46
CA HIS A 173 -7.04 -6.70 -9.68
C HIS A 173 -5.54 -6.78 -9.36
N ILE A 174 -4.79 -7.52 -10.20
CA ILE A 174 -3.35 -7.38 -10.36
C ILE A 174 -3.12 -7.03 -11.82
N VAL A 175 -2.49 -5.89 -12.09
CA VAL A 175 -2.36 -5.36 -13.44
C VAL A 175 -0.90 -5.19 -13.80
N HIS A 176 -0.48 -5.76 -14.92
CA HIS A 176 0.85 -5.59 -15.49
C HIS A 176 0.88 -4.39 -16.42
N TYR A 177 1.77 -3.44 -16.17
CA TYR A 177 1.96 -2.24 -16.97
C TYR A 177 3.34 -2.21 -17.60
N SER A 178 3.44 -1.71 -18.82
CA SER A 178 4.71 -1.40 -19.48
C SER A 178 5.43 -0.25 -18.77
N ALA A 179 6.72 -0.02 -19.12
CA ALA A 179 7.51 1.12 -18.66
C ALA A 179 6.91 2.50 -18.98
N THR A 180 5.89 2.55 -19.85
CA THR A 180 5.17 3.77 -20.23
C THR A 180 3.74 3.82 -19.68
N GLY A 181 3.39 2.88 -18.80
CA GLY A 181 2.09 2.83 -18.11
C GLY A 181 0.96 2.25 -18.95
N VAL A 182 1.23 1.56 -20.05
CA VAL A 182 0.19 0.86 -20.84
C VAL A 182 -0.05 -0.52 -20.24
N GLU A 183 -1.33 -0.86 -19.99
CA GLU A 183 -1.74 -2.16 -19.48
C GLU A 183 -1.36 -3.27 -20.48
N LEU A 184 -0.63 -4.28 -20.00
CA LEU A 184 -0.22 -5.47 -20.74
C LEU A 184 -1.11 -6.66 -20.41
N GLU A 185 -1.50 -6.77 -19.14
CA GLU A 185 -2.36 -7.83 -18.64
C GLU A 185 -3.09 -7.37 -17.39
N ARG A 186 -4.33 -7.83 -17.23
CA ARG A 186 -5.14 -7.65 -16.01
C ARG A 186 -5.62 -9.01 -15.52
N VAL A 187 -5.35 -9.35 -14.27
CA VAL A 187 -5.75 -10.60 -13.61
C VAL A 187 -6.69 -10.27 -12.46
N ASN A 188 -7.82 -10.95 -12.37
CA ASN A 188 -8.81 -10.75 -11.31
C ASN A 188 -9.60 -12.03 -11.00
N PRO A 189 -10.40 -12.09 -9.91
CA PRO A 189 -11.18 -13.29 -9.58
C PRO A 189 -12.47 -13.46 -10.41
N PHE A 190 -12.84 -12.47 -11.23
CA PHE A 190 -14.10 -12.48 -12.00
C PHE A 190 -13.94 -13.14 -13.40
N GLY A 191 -12.70 -13.42 -13.82
CA GLY A 191 -12.41 -13.91 -15.17
C GLY A 191 -12.64 -12.87 -16.27
N THR A 192 -12.71 -11.59 -15.93
CA THR A 192 -12.89 -10.46 -16.87
C THR A 192 -11.58 -9.76 -17.21
N GLY A 193 -10.46 -10.37 -16.86
CA GLY A 193 -9.13 -9.84 -17.16
C GLY A 193 -8.74 -9.99 -18.63
N THR A 194 -7.65 -9.32 -19.04
CA THR A 194 -7.21 -9.26 -20.43
C THR A 194 -6.29 -10.43 -20.84
N GLY A 195 -5.57 -11.04 -19.89
CA GLY A 195 -4.59 -12.11 -20.15
C GLY A 195 -5.13 -13.54 -20.09
N GLY A 196 -6.42 -13.74 -19.86
CA GLY A 196 -7.03 -15.08 -19.74
C GLY A 196 -6.67 -15.85 -18.46
N ARG A 197 -5.86 -15.27 -17.56
CA ARG A 197 -5.50 -15.80 -16.25
C ARG A 197 -6.38 -15.18 -15.16
N LYS A 198 -6.54 -15.85 -14.03
CA LYS A 198 -7.39 -15.33 -12.97
C LYS A 198 -6.81 -15.56 -11.57
N LEU A 199 -7.24 -14.72 -10.64
CA LEU A 199 -7.06 -14.94 -9.21
C LEU A 199 -8.12 -15.92 -8.68
N PRO A 200 -7.90 -16.56 -7.53
CA PRO A 200 -8.90 -17.42 -6.90
C PRO A 200 -10.25 -16.72 -6.73
N ALA A 201 -11.32 -17.36 -7.17
CA ALA A 201 -12.69 -16.81 -7.18
C ALA A 201 -13.13 -16.33 -5.76
N VAL A 202 -12.64 -16.99 -4.70
CA VAL A 202 -12.93 -16.60 -3.31
C VAL A 202 -12.56 -15.15 -2.99
N LEU A 203 -11.58 -14.57 -3.68
CA LEU A 203 -11.15 -13.18 -3.45
C LEU A 203 -12.19 -12.16 -3.93
N ALA A 204 -13.14 -12.57 -4.77
CA ALA A 204 -14.30 -11.74 -5.12
C ALA A 204 -15.17 -11.40 -3.90
N ASN A 205 -15.10 -12.21 -2.82
CA ASN A 205 -15.79 -11.96 -1.55
C ASN A 205 -15.07 -10.92 -0.67
N ARG A 206 -14.12 -10.15 -1.22
CA ARG A 206 -13.51 -9.05 -0.47
C ARG A 206 -14.59 -8.10 0.07
N ARG A 207 -14.31 -7.48 1.18
CA ARG A 207 -15.09 -6.33 1.61
C ARG A 207 -14.92 -5.23 0.56
N ALA A 208 -16.01 -4.66 0.09
CA ALA A 208 -15.96 -3.57 -0.89
C ALA A 208 -15.00 -2.47 -0.44
N ASN A 209 -14.15 -2.00 -1.35
CA ASN A 209 -13.11 -1.01 -1.10
C ASN A 209 -12.15 -1.43 0.03
N ARG A 210 -11.77 -2.71 0.04
CA ARG A 210 -10.78 -3.34 0.91
C ARG A 210 -10.26 -4.63 0.25
N GLY A 211 -9.82 -4.49 -0.99
CA GLY A 211 -9.31 -5.56 -1.81
C GLY A 211 -7.85 -5.90 -1.52
N MET A 212 -7.00 -5.86 -2.53
CA MET A 212 -5.59 -6.17 -2.41
C MET A 212 -4.78 -4.89 -2.23
N GLU A 213 -4.34 -4.65 -1.01
CA GLU A 213 -3.68 -3.42 -0.62
C GLU A 213 -2.19 -3.43 -0.99
N GLY A 214 -1.45 -4.44 -0.62
CA GLY A 214 -0.01 -4.51 -0.87
C GLY A 214 0.37 -5.57 -1.89
N LEU A 215 1.49 -5.34 -2.59
CA LEU A 215 2.03 -6.25 -3.59
C LEU A 215 3.55 -6.33 -3.51
N ALA A 216 4.08 -7.55 -3.35
CA ALA A 216 5.51 -7.85 -3.39
C ALA A 216 5.86 -8.78 -4.55
N ILE A 217 7.13 -8.81 -4.91
CA ILE A 217 7.67 -9.80 -5.86
C ILE A 217 8.84 -10.55 -5.23
N SER A 218 8.97 -11.84 -5.56
CA SER A 218 10.14 -12.62 -5.19
C SER A 218 11.43 -12.04 -5.79
N PRO A 219 12.60 -12.19 -5.14
CA PRO A 219 13.85 -11.62 -5.63
C PRO A 219 14.29 -12.07 -7.03
N ASP A 220 13.78 -13.22 -7.49
CA ASP A 220 13.99 -13.75 -8.84
C ASP A 220 12.92 -13.30 -9.85
N GLU A 221 12.01 -12.41 -9.44
CA GLU A 221 10.92 -11.82 -10.24
C GLU A 221 9.96 -12.85 -10.87
N LYS A 222 9.76 -14.01 -10.22
CA LYS A 222 8.89 -15.06 -10.75
C LYS A 222 7.53 -15.16 -10.09
N VAL A 223 7.41 -14.74 -8.83
CA VAL A 223 6.19 -14.90 -8.03
C VAL A 223 5.79 -13.58 -7.40
N LEU A 224 4.57 -13.13 -7.68
CA LEU A 224 3.94 -12.03 -6.96
C LEU A 224 3.29 -12.54 -5.67
N PHE A 225 3.26 -11.68 -4.65
CA PHE A 225 2.57 -11.92 -3.39
C PHE A 225 1.68 -10.72 -3.08
N GLY A 226 0.37 -10.92 -3.20
CA GLY A 226 -0.61 -9.89 -2.85
C GLY A 226 -1.19 -10.12 -1.46
N ILE A 227 -1.33 -9.09 -0.65
CA ILE A 227 -1.97 -9.16 0.66
C ILE A 227 -3.32 -8.44 0.65
N MET A 228 -4.37 -9.13 1.15
CA MET A 228 -5.69 -8.52 1.30
C MET A 228 -5.70 -7.58 2.49
N GLN A 229 -6.34 -6.42 2.35
CA GLN A 229 -6.42 -5.40 3.41
C GLN A 229 -7.10 -5.93 4.67
N SER A 230 -8.17 -6.68 4.51
CA SER A 230 -9.00 -7.15 5.63
C SER A 230 -9.65 -8.49 5.35
N THR A 231 -10.30 -9.06 6.36
CA THR A 231 -11.08 -10.29 6.28
C THR A 231 -12.10 -10.25 5.14
N LEU A 232 -12.15 -11.30 4.33
CA LEU A 232 -13.19 -11.48 3.32
C LEU A 232 -14.56 -11.60 3.96
N TYR A 233 -15.61 -11.12 3.30
CA TYR A 233 -17.00 -11.36 3.68
C TYR A 233 -17.49 -12.70 3.07
N ASN A 234 -16.81 -13.77 3.38
CA ASN A 234 -16.99 -15.08 2.79
C ASN A 234 -17.70 -16.07 3.77
N PRO A 235 -18.93 -16.49 3.50
CA PRO A 235 -19.77 -16.14 2.35
C PRO A 235 -20.49 -14.79 2.49
N SER A 236 -20.56 -14.18 3.67
CA SER A 236 -21.19 -12.87 3.87
C SER A 236 -20.72 -12.18 5.14
N LYS A 237 -20.86 -10.86 5.22
CA LYS A 237 -20.56 -10.05 6.41
C LYS A 237 -21.27 -10.56 7.69
N LYS A 238 -22.48 -11.14 7.55
CA LYS A 238 -23.29 -11.58 8.70
C LYS A 238 -22.81 -12.92 9.28
N THR A 239 -22.14 -13.73 8.49
CA THR A 239 -21.81 -15.13 8.82
C THR A 239 -20.37 -15.36 9.20
N ILE A 240 -19.47 -14.40 8.92
CA ILE A 240 -18.07 -14.49 9.33
C ILE A 240 -17.95 -14.32 10.84
N SER A 241 -17.11 -15.14 11.46
CA SER A 241 -16.76 -15.06 12.89
C SER A 241 -15.32 -14.59 13.10
N ASN A 242 -14.40 -14.99 12.24
CA ASN A 242 -12.98 -14.65 12.33
C ASN A 242 -12.67 -13.34 11.61
N LYS A 243 -12.74 -12.21 12.33
CA LYS A 243 -12.64 -10.86 11.76
C LYS A 243 -11.22 -10.30 11.69
N ASN A 244 -10.21 -11.05 12.11
CA ASN A 244 -8.81 -10.72 11.99
C ASN A 244 -8.02 -11.73 11.14
N LEU A 245 -8.73 -12.56 10.37
CA LEU A 245 -8.15 -13.45 9.37
C LEU A 245 -8.08 -12.70 8.04
N THR A 246 -6.89 -12.54 7.48
CA THR A 246 -6.71 -12.03 6.11
C THR A 246 -5.94 -13.05 5.27
N ARG A 247 -5.82 -12.80 3.98
CA ARG A 247 -5.18 -13.73 3.04
C ARG A 247 -3.99 -13.07 2.34
N ILE A 248 -2.93 -13.85 2.15
CA ILE A 248 -1.86 -13.59 1.21
C ILE A 248 -2.08 -14.54 0.04
N VAL A 249 -2.05 -14.05 -1.19
CA VAL A 249 -2.08 -14.86 -2.40
C VAL A 249 -0.76 -14.74 -3.14
N SER A 250 -0.13 -15.87 -3.48
CA SER A 250 0.98 -15.89 -4.42
C SER A 250 0.48 -16.17 -5.83
N PHE A 251 1.12 -15.56 -6.83
CA PHE A 251 0.79 -15.71 -8.24
C PHE A 251 2.09 -15.95 -9.03
N ASP A 252 2.27 -17.15 -9.55
CA ASP A 252 3.40 -17.49 -10.43
C ASP A 252 3.21 -16.83 -11.79
N ILE A 253 4.10 -15.90 -12.14
CA ILE A 253 3.95 -15.04 -13.33
C ILE A 253 3.96 -15.86 -14.63
N ALA A 254 4.74 -16.95 -14.67
CA ALA A 254 4.85 -17.75 -15.89
C ALA A 254 3.63 -18.66 -16.11
N SER A 255 3.16 -19.33 -15.05
CA SER A 255 2.11 -20.34 -15.15
C SER A 255 0.71 -19.85 -14.78
N GLY A 256 0.58 -18.70 -14.10
CA GLY A 256 -0.67 -18.23 -13.53
C GLY A 256 -1.17 -19.02 -12.32
N LYS A 257 -0.38 -19.98 -11.82
CA LYS A 257 -0.76 -20.75 -10.63
C LYS A 257 -0.73 -19.90 -9.38
N THR A 258 -1.70 -20.13 -8.50
CA THR A 258 -1.82 -19.39 -7.23
C THR A 258 -1.72 -20.31 -6.03
N LYS A 259 -1.21 -19.75 -4.92
CA LYS A 259 -1.33 -20.32 -3.58
C LYS A 259 -1.92 -19.29 -2.64
N GLN A 260 -2.50 -19.75 -1.54
CA GLN A 260 -3.08 -18.88 -0.52
C GLN A 260 -2.56 -19.23 0.86
N TYR A 261 -2.28 -18.21 1.66
CA TYR A 261 -1.83 -18.35 3.04
C TYR A 261 -2.65 -17.44 3.95
N LEU A 262 -2.83 -17.84 5.21
CA LEU A 262 -3.56 -17.04 6.18
C LEU A 262 -2.62 -16.15 6.97
N TYR A 263 -3.03 -14.89 7.14
CA TYR A 263 -2.39 -13.90 8.00
C TYR A 263 -3.34 -13.55 9.16
N GLN A 264 -2.83 -13.58 10.38
CA GLN A 264 -3.58 -13.18 11.57
C GLN A 264 -3.23 -11.74 11.96
N GLN A 265 -4.16 -10.80 11.77
CA GLN A 265 -4.01 -9.43 12.27
C GLN A 265 -4.07 -9.41 13.81
N GLU A 266 -3.41 -8.43 14.46
CA GLU A 266 -3.44 -8.26 15.93
C GLU A 266 -4.84 -8.01 16.47
N ALA A 267 -5.67 -7.29 15.71
CA ALA A 267 -7.04 -7.00 16.06
C ALA A 267 -7.94 -6.94 14.81
N HIS A 268 -9.24 -7.09 15.03
CA HIS A 268 -10.20 -6.79 13.97
C HIS A 268 -10.24 -5.28 13.67
N ASN A 269 -10.61 -4.91 12.46
CA ASN A 269 -10.63 -3.54 11.92
C ASN A 269 -9.26 -2.90 11.69
N LEU A 270 -8.18 -3.64 11.76
CA LEU A 270 -6.90 -3.20 11.20
C LEU A 270 -6.87 -3.37 9.68
N SER A 271 -5.93 -2.73 9.04
CA SER A 271 -5.63 -2.87 7.62
C SER A 271 -4.21 -3.40 7.46
N ASN A 272 -4.02 -4.39 6.59
CA ASN A 272 -2.71 -4.65 6.02
C ASN A 272 -2.57 -3.67 4.85
N SER A 273 -1.54 -2.87 4.81
CA SER A 273 -1.42 -1.81 3.80
C SER A 273 -0.27 -2.01 2.84
N GLU A 274 0.73 -2.81 3.18
CA GLU A 274 1.83 -3.09 2.27
C GLU A 274 2.49 -4.42 2.61
N ILE A 275 3.13 -5.03 1.61
CA ILE A 275 3.99 -6.20 1.75
C ILE A 275 5.25 -6.04 0.90
N VAL A 276 6.43 -6.27 1.49
CA VAL A 276 7.73 -6.17 0.81
C VAL A 276 8.54 -7.44 1.05
N ALA A 277 9.09 -8.03 -0.01
CA ALA A 277 9.90 -9.26 0.09
C ALA A 277 11.29 -8.98 0.67
N LEU A 278 11.70 -9.76 1.66
CA LEU A 278 13.08 -9.84 2.16
C LEU A 278 13.84 -10.95 1.45
N ASN A 279 13.16 -12.05 1.16
CA ASN A 279 13.65 -13.20 0.39
C ASN A 279 12.45 -13.98 -0.18
N GLN A 280 12.63 -15.23 -0.61
CA GLN A 280 11.59 -16.07 -1.20
C GLN A 280 10.43 -16.42 -0.26
N GLN A 281 10.62 -16.34 1.07
CA GLN A 281 9.65 -16.80 2.06
C GLN A 281 9.37 -15.79 3.19
N GLN A 282 10.21 -14.78 3.32
CA GLN A 282 10.11 -13.78 4.38
C GLN A 282 9.77 -12.41 3.79
N PHE A 283 8.87 -11.71 4.47
CA PHE A 283 8.36 -10.42 4.02
C PHE A 283 8.22 -9.45 5.21
N LEU A 284 8.16 -8.17 4.89
CA LEU A 284 7.68 -7.14 5.81
C LEU A 284 6.23 -6.81 5.44
N VAL A 285 5.38 -6.62 6.45
CA VAL A 285 3.96 -6.27 6.28
C VAL A 285 3.63 -5.08 7.16
N ILE A 286 3.01 -4.06 6.60
CA ILE A 286 2.38 -2.98 7.38
C ILE A 286 1.02 -3.45 7.89
N GLU A 287 0.80 -3.28 9.20
CA GLU A 287 -0.49 -3.47 9.86
C GLU A 287 -0.84 -2.20 10.63
N ARG A 288 -1.95 -1.54 10.29
CA ARG A 288 -2.30 -0.24 10.83
C ARG A 288 -3.80 -0.08 11.13
N ASP A 289 -4.12 0.85 12.04
CA ASP A 289 -5.45 1.44 12.18
C ASP A 289 -5.61 2.72 11.34
N GLY A 290 -6.79 3.32 11.36
CA GLY A 290 -7.10 4.62 10.74
C GLY A 290 -7.09 5.76 11.75
N GLY A 291 -6.31 5.69 12.82
CA GLY A 291 -6.19 6.74 13.82
C GLY A 291 -5.05 7.70 13.53
N PHE A 292 -5.13 8.91 14.10
CA PHE A 292 -4.08 9.93 14.06
C PHE A 292 -3.38 10.03 15.42
N ALA A 293 -2.08 10.26 15.46
CA ALA A 293 -1.45 10.74 16.68
C ALA A 293 -1.98 12.15 17.03
N GLY A 294 -2.10 12.44 18.32
CA GLY A 294 -2.67 13.70 18.81
C GLY A 294 -4.21 13.81 18.73
N ALA A 295 -4.88 12.83 18.12
CA ALA A 295 -6.33 12.74 18.20
C ALA A 295 -6.79 12.10 19.52
N SER A 296 -8.10 12.15 19.80
CA SER A 296 -8.71 11.57 21.00
C SER A 296 -9.77 10.51 20.66
N GLY A 297 -10.08 9.66 21.64
CA GLY A 297 -11.14 8.66 21.54
C GLY A 297 -10.89 7.64 20.42
N LYS A 298 -11.92 7.38 19.60
CA LYS A 298 -11.86 6.38 18.51
C LYS A 298 -10.94 6.77 17.34
N LYS A 299 -10.56 8.04 17.26
CA LYS A 299 -9.66 8.54 16.22
C LYS A 299 -8.18 8.54 16.63
N GLN A 300 -7.85 8.15 17.87
CA GLN A 300 -6.48 8.06 18.34
C GLN A 300 -5.79 6.83 17.72
N ALA A 301 -4.60 7.04 17.17
CA ALA A 301 -3.76 5.96 16.66
C ALA A 301 -3.32 4.99 17.77
N LYS A 302 -3.35 3.70 17.50
CA LYS A 302 -2.94 2.61 18.40
C LYS A 302 -2.04 1.59 17.71
N TYR A 303 -2.13 1.48 16.38
CA TYR A 303 -1.41 0.50 15.57
C TYR A 303 -0.84 1.18 14.33
N LYS A 304 0.46 1.37 14.29
CA LYS A 304 1.25 1.81 13.14
C LYS A 304 2.51 0.94 13.10
N ARG A 305 2.35 -0.33 12.66
CA ARG A 305 3.35 -1.37 12.88
C ARG A 305 3.81 -2.01 11.59
N ILE A 306 5.07 -2.42 11.59
CA ILE A 306 5.66 -3.27 10.57
C ILE A 306 6.00 -4.61 11.22
N TYR A 307 5.53 -5.70 10.62
CA TYR A 307 5.84 -7.05 11.04
C TYR A 307 6.73 -7.74 10.01
N GLN A 308 7.72 -8.48 10.48
CA GLN A 308 8.38 -9.49 9.65
C GLN A 308 7.56 -10.77 9.73
N ILE A 309 7.27 -11.36 8.57
CA ILE A 309 6.51 -12.62 8.45
C ILE A 309 7.33 -13.68 7.74
N ASP A 310 6.99 -14.95 8.00
CA ASP A 310 7.61 -16.10 7.35
C ASP A 310 6.53 -17.09 6.89
N LEU A 311 6.57 -17.43 5.59
CA LEU A 311 5.62 -18.35 4.95
C LEU A 311 6.09 -19.81 4.99
N SER A 312 7.34 -20.09 5.40
CA SER A 312 7.97 -21.41 5.27
C SER A 312 7.20 -22.55 5.96
N GLN A 313 6.48 -22.23 7.04
CA GLN A 313 5.68 -23.19 7.82
C GLN A 313 4.18 -22.95 7.67
N ALA A 314 3.77 -21.97 6.89
CA ALA A 314 2.36 -21.65 6.67
C ALA A 314 1.70 -22.74 5.80
N THR A 315 0.47 -23.07 6.12
CA THR A 315 -0.30 -24.03 5.33
C THR A 315 -0.81 -23.35 4.06
N ASP A 316 -0.56 -23.97 2.90
CA ASP A 316 -1.23 -23.59 1.66
C ASP A 316 -2.72 -23.98 1.77
N VAL A 317 -3.57 -22.96 1.80
CA VAL A 317 -5.04 -23.11 1.90
C VAL A 317 -5.73 -22.88 0.55
N SER A 318 -4.99 -23.08 -0.54
CA SER A 318 -5.57 -23.07 -1.89
C SER A 318 -6.63 -24.17 -2.01
N GLY A 319 -7.66 -23.86 -2.71
CA GLY A 319 -8.65 -24.81 -3.19
C GLY A 319 -8.66 -24.79 -4.72
N ASP A 320 -9.75 -25.24 -5.31
CA ASP A 320 -10.02 -24.99 -6.72
C ASP A 320 -10.08 -23.47 -6.96
N VAL A 321 -9.36 -23.01 -7.99
CA VAL A 321 -9.28 -21.58 -8.35
C VAL A 321 -10.65 -21.00 -8.66
N ASP A 322 -11.59 -21.83 -9.12
CA ASP A 322 -12.98 -21.47 -9.46
C ASP A 322 -13.95 -21.58 -8.29
N ALA A 323 -13.51 -22.12 -7.15
CA ALA A 323 -14.38 -22.24 -5.97
C ALA A 323 -14.68 -20.86 -5.37
N GLU A 324 -15.93 -20.39 -5.50
CA GLU A 324 -16.37 -19.09 -4.97
C GLU A 324 -16.19 -18.95 -3.44
N LEU A 325 -16.31 -20.03 -2.70
CA LEU A 325 -16.10 -20.05 -1.24
C LEU A 325 -14.68 -20.46 -0.86
N GLY A 326 -13.85 -20.85 -1.84
CA GLY A 326 -12.52 -21.41 -1.60
C GLY A 326 -12.55 -22.71 -0.80
N LEU A 327 -11.48 -22.98 -0.03
CA LEU A 327 -11.40 -24.16 0.83
C LEU A 327 -12.43 -24.07 1.95
N THR A 328 -13.17 -25.19 2.19
CA THR A 328 -14.18 -25.31 3.24
C THR A 328 -13.97 -26.59 4.06
N PHE A 329 -14.40 -26.57 5.33
CA PHE A 329 -14.41 -27.73 6.23
C PHE A 329 -15.79 -27.90 6.84
N ALA A 330 -16.39 -29.06 6.63
CA ALA A 330 -17.76 -29.37 7.11
C ALA A 330 -18.77 -28.24 6.74
N GLY A 331 -18.65 -27.68 5.55
CA GLY A 331 -19.52 -26.62 5.04
C GLY A 331 -19.22 -25.20 5.58
N LYS A 332 -18.20 -25.02 6.41
CA LYS A 332 -17.73 -23.70 6.86
C LYS A 332 -16.59 -23.21 6.00
N THR A 333 -16.60 -21.93 5.64
CA THR A 333 -15.45 -21.23 5.04
C THR A 333 -14.41 -20.94 6.11
N LEU A 334 -13.17 -20.61 5.71
CA LEU A 334 -12.08 -20.31 6.66
C LEU A 334 -12.42 -19.08 7.52
N GLU A 335 -13.14 -18.11 6.98
CA GLU A 335 -13.58 -16.89 7.67
C GLU A 335 -14.70 -17.16 8.72
N GLN A 336 -15.37 -18.31 8.63
CA GLN A 336 -16.36 -18.77 9.61
C GLN A 336 -15.76 -19.62 10.73
N MET A 337 -14.47 -19.96 10.64
CA MET A 337 -13.76 -20.77 11.61
C MET A 337 -12.91 -19.89 12.54
N SER A 338 -12.91 -20.20 13.83
CA SER A 338 -11.96 -19.62 14.78
C SER A 338 -10.54 -20.11 14.49
N TRP A 339 -9.52 -19.41 14.99
CA TRP A 339 -8.13 -19.87 14.88
C TRP A 339 -7.90 -21.24 15.54
N GLN A 340 -8.64 -21.56 16.60
CA GLN A 340 -8.57 -22.88 17.23
C GLN A 340 -9.15 -23.98 16.32
N GLU A 341 -10.29 -23.74 15.67
CA GLU A 341 -10.88 -24.68 14.70
C GLU A 341 -9.95 -24.87 13.49
N LEU A 342 -9.35 -23.81 12.98
CA LEU A 342 -8.35 -23.88 11.90
C LEU A 342 -7.14 -24.74 12.31
N ALA A 343 -6.61 -24.53 13.51
CA ALA A 343 -5.48 -25.32 14.04
C ALA A 343 -5.84 -26.81 14.18
N GLN A 344 -7.07 -27.15 14.56
CA GLN A 344 -7.56 -28.53 14.60
C GLN A 344 -7.62 -29.20 13.21
N GLN A 345 -7.75 -28.40 12.14
CA GLN A 345 -7.64 -28.88 10.76
C GLN A 345 -6.19 -28.89 10.23
N GLY A 346 -5.20 -28.64 11.09
CA GLY A 346 -3.79 -28.58 10.70
C GLY A 346 -3.39 -27.32 9.95
N ILE A 347 -4.26 -26.29 9.91
CA ILE A 347 -3.98 -25.04 9.24
C ILE A 347 -3.16 -24.13 10.14
N LYS A 348 -1.98 -23.75 9.67
CA LYS A 348 -1.06 -22.82 10.32
C LYS A 348 -1.04 -21.52 9.53
N PRO A 349 -1.31 -20.35 10.16
CA PRO A 349 -1.07 -19.05 9.53
C PRO A 349 0.43 -18.82 9.34
N VAL A 350 0.78 -17.75 8.61
CA VAL A 350 2.16 -17.24 8.59
C VAL A 350 2.61 -16.88 10.00
N THR A 351 3.88 -17.14 10.33
CA THR A 351 4.46 -16.63 11.58
C THR A 351 4.80 -15.16 11.41
N LYS A 352 4.68 -14.38 12.49
CA LYS A 352 5.03 -12.95 12.46
C LYS A 352 5.73 -12.49 13.72
N THR A 353 6.65 -11.53 13.57
CA THR A 353 7.38 -10.86 14.65
C THR A 353 7.31 -9.37 14.44
N LEU A 354 7.10 -8.58 15.50
CA LEU A 354 7.12 -7.13 15.42
C LEU A 354 8.51 -6.64 15.01
N ALA A 355 8.56 -5.87 13.94
CA ALA A 355 9.78 -5.24 13.46
C ALA A 355 9.90 -3.80 13.94
N ASN A 356 8.85 -2.98 13.75
CA ASN A 356 8.79 -1.59 14.16
C ASN A 356 7.40 -1.22 14.64
N ASP A 357 7.33 -0.29 15.60
CA ASP A 357 6.11 0.41 16.01
C ASP A 357 6.35 1.92 15.88
N LEU A 358 5.79 2.55 14.85
CA LEU A 358 6.07 3.93 14.50
C LEU A 358 5.50 4.95 15.51
N LEU A 359 4.62 4.50 16.40
CA LEU A 359 4.17 5.33 17.52
C LEU A 359 5.22 5.47 18.63
N VAL A 360 6.25 4.60 18.61
CA VAL A 360 7.32 4.52 19.63
C VAL A 360 8.70 4.76 19.02
N ASP A 361 8.97 4.20 17.84
CA ASP A 361 10.32 4.15 17.26
C ASP A 361 10.75 5.47 16.61
N LEU A 362 9.81 6.34 16.27
CA LEU A 362 10.09 7.67 15.74
C LEU A 362 10.33 8.68 16.88
N PRO A 363 11.12 9.76 16.66
CA PRO A 363 11.33 10.83 17.64
C PRO A 363 10.05 11.52 18.10
N SER A 364 9.04 11.56 17.22
CA SER A 364 7.67 11.93 17.52
C SER A 364 6.74 10.87 16.95
N PRO A 365 5.64 10.50 17.64
CA PRO A 365 4.71 9.50 17.13
C PRO A 365 4.24 9.83 15.70
N TYR A 366 4.20 8.81 14.85
CA TYR A 366 3.73 8.93 13.46
C TYR A 366 2.36 9.62 13.38
N PRO A 367 2.24 10.81 12.74
CA PRO A 367 1.08 11.68 12.91
C PRO A 367 -0.13 11.32 12.06
N HIS A 368 0.07 10.61 10.95
CA HIS A 368 -0.94 10.35 9.91
C HIS A 368 -1.86 9.18 10.27
N ASP A 369 -3.06 9.17 9.71
CA ASP A 369 -4.02 8.06 9.85
C ASP A 369 -3.67 6.84 9.00
N LYS A 370 -3.07 7.07 7.82
CA LYS A 370 -2.67 6.02 6.89
C LYS A 370 -1.14 5.86 6.88
N LEU A 371 -0.67 4.64 7.05
CA LEU A 371 0.70 4.19 6.88
C LEU A 371 0.65 3.11 5.80
N GLU A 372 1.14 3.38 4.59
CA GLU A 372 0.89 2.49 3.45
C GLU A 372 2.14 2.18 2.64
N GLY A 373 2.95 3.17 2.23
CA GLY A 373 4.18 2.88 1.49
C GLY A 373 5.30 2.34 2.36
N LEU A 374 6.03 1.31 1.88
CA LEU A 374 7.20 0.73 2.54
C LEU A 374 8.32 0.47 1.54
N TRP A 375 9.48 1.07 1.78
CA TRP A 375 10.67 0.92 0.96
C TRP A 375 11.80 0.30 1.78
N LEU A 376 12.25 -0.88 1.39
CA LEU A 376 13.50 -1.46 1.86
C LEU A 376 14.63 -0.93 0.97
N ARG A 377 15.46 -0.07 1.51
CA ARG A 377 16.59 0.56 0.83
C ARG A 377 17.74 -0.44 0.65
N ALA A 378 18.65 -0.14 -0.27
CA ALA A 378 19.82 -0.97 -0.54
C ALA A 378 20.81 -1.08 0.65
N ASP A 379 20.78 -0.11 1.56
CA ASP A 379 21.54 -0.10 2.82
C ASP A 379 20.83 -0.84 3.98
N ASN A 380 19.73 -1.55 3.70
CA ASN A 380 18.84 -2.21 4.65
C ASN A 380 18.08 -1.27 5.61
N GLN A 381 18.15 0.05 5.41
CA GLN A 381 17.31 0.98 6.11
C GLN A 381 15.87 0.90 5.56
N LEU A 382 14.88 1.02 6.44
CA LEU A 382 13.49 1.12 6.04
C LEU A 382 13.06 2.58 5.89
N ALA A 383 12.28 2.85 4.86
CA ALA A 383 11.56 4.10 4.72
C ALA A 383 10.06 3.79 4.59
N VAL A 384 9.23 4.66 5.14
CA VAL A 384 7.77 4.56 5.07
C VAL A 384 7.17 5.85 4.55
N LEU A 385 6.01 5.75 3.93
CA LEU A 385 5.27 6.86 3.35
C LEU A 385 3.81 6.80 3.80
N ASN A 386 3.19 7.95 4.09
CA ASN A 386 1.76 8.01 4.34
C ASN A 386 0.98 8.26 3.05
N ASP A 387 -0.23 7.70 2.98
CA ASP A 387 -1.24 8.24 2.08
C ASP A 387 -1.92 9.44 2.75
N ASP A 388 -1.89 10.58 2.08
CA ASP A 388 -2.48 11.83 2.56
C ASP A 388 -3.92 12.05 2.04
N ASP A 389 -4.51 11.08 1.31
CA ASP A 389 -5.80 11.22 0.63
C ASP A 389 -5.86 12.51 -0.25
N PHE A 390 -4.76 12.88 -0.92
CA PHE A 390 -4.63 14.14 -1.68
C PHE A 390 -4.89 15.40 -0.83
N ALA A 391 -4.63 15.32 0.46
CA ALA A 391 -4.90 16.35 1.46
C ALA A 391 -6.39 16.75 1.57
N VAL A 392 -7.33 15.87 1.18
CA VAL A 392 -8.77 16.13 1.27
C VAL A 392 -9.48 15.16 2.22
N ALA A 393 -10.58 15.64 2.79
CA ALA A 393 -11.45 14.89 3.68
C ALA A 393 -12.92 15.31 3.47
N ALA A 394 -13.85 14.54 4.05
CA ALA A 394 -15.28 14.89 4.04
C ALA A 394 -15.72 15.53 5.36
N LYS A 395 -16.51 16.60 5.29
CA LYS A 395 -17.25 17.14 6.43
C LYS A 395 -18.70 17.41 6.01
N GLY A 396 -19.60 16.51 6.42
CA GLY A 396 -20.96 16.49 5.88
C GLY A 396 -20.93 16.24 4.37
N GLU A 397 -21.50 17.14 3.59
CA GLU A 397 -21.54 17.08 2.12
C GLU A 397 -20.39 17.83 1.43
N HIS A 398 -19.46 18.39 2.21
CA HIS A 398 -18.39 19.23 1.69
C HIS A 398 -17.06 18.47 1.65
N VAL A 399 -16.30 18.69 0.58
CA VAL A 399 -14.87 18.39 0.51
C VAL A 399 -14.14 19.49 1.26
N ILE A 400 -13.31 19.10 2.21
CA ILE A 400 -12.50 20.01 3.04
C ILE A 400 -11.04 19.58 3.03
N GLN A 401 -10.15 20.46 3.48
CA GLN A 401 -8.75 20.12 3.68
C GLN A 401 -8.58 19.09 4.80
N LYS A 402 -7.75 18.06 4.59
CA LYS A 402 -7.37 17.07 5.61
C LYS A 402 -6.32 17.69 6.53
N ILE A 403 -6.63 17.79 7.82
CA ILE A 403 -5.79 18.45 8.82
C ILE A 403 -5.28 17.42 9.83
N LEU A 404 -3.98 17.44 10.11
CA LEU A 404 -3.35 16.61 11.14
C LEU A 404 -3.72 17.13 12.54
N PRO A 405 -4.30 16.30 13.44
CA PRO A 405 -4.68 16.74 14.78
C PRO A 405 -3.50 17.20 15.65
N ALA A 406 -2.33 16.58 15.47
CA ALA A 406 -1.17 16.81 16.32
C ALA A 406 -0.62 18.24 16.23
N ASN A 407 -0.65 18.86 15.05
CA ASN A 407 0.00 20.14 14.78
C ASN A 407 -0.87 21.14 13.98
N GLN A 408 -2.10 20.76 13.66
CA GLN A 408 -3.06 21.58 12.89
C GLN A 408 -2.56 22.00 11.49
N THR A 409 -1.63 21.22 10.91
CA THR A 409 -1.16 21.43 9.54
C THR A 409 -1.97 20.59 8.55
N ILE A 410 -1.98 21.02 7.27
CA ILE A 410 -2.54 20.22 6.19
C ILE A 410 -1.71 18.94 6.05
N ASP A 411 -2.39 17.79 5.96
CA ASP A 411 -1.73 16.51 5.69
C ASP A 411 -1.06 16.52 4.32
N ARG A 412 0.06 15.83 4.20
CA ARG A 412 0.81 15.68 2.95
C ARG A 412 1.66 14.42 2.95
N ASN A 413 1.95 13.89 1.78
CA ASN A 413 2.88 12.76 1.66
C ASN A 413 4.23 13.11 2.28
N THR A 414 4.67 12.31 3.24
CA THR A 414 5.91 12.49 3.98
C THR A 414 6.65 11.15 4.08
N LEU A 415 7.86 11.12 3.55
CA LEU A 415 8.78 9.99 3.70
C LEU A 415 9.43 10.05 5.09
N TYR A 416 9.40 8.96 5.83
CA TYR A 416 10.11 8.79 7.11
C TYR A 416 11.16 7.71 6.96
N LEU A 417 12.40 8.01 7.32
CA LEU A 417 13.44 7.00 7.47
C LEU A 417 13.39 6.43 8.88
N LEU A 418 13.30 5.11 8.99
CA LEU A 418 13.39 4.42 10.27
C LEU A 418 14.86 4.20 10.62
N LYS A 419 15.18 4.20 11.93
CA LYS A 419 16.53 3.84 12.38
C LYS A 419 16.87 2.45 11.90
N GLY A 420 18.11 2.24 11.43
CA GLY A 420 18.59 0.93 10.98
C GLY A 420 18.39 -0.14 12.07
N ARG A 421 18.17 -1.36 11.61
CA ARG A 421 18.05 -2.55 12.48
C ARG A 421 19.41 -2.99 13.00
#